data_42b90fc32b3fd8934a957a68f7b9e34b
#
_entry.id   42b90fc32b3fd8934a957a68f7b9e34b
#
_cell.length_a   1.000
_cell.length_b   1.000
_cell.length_c   1.000
_cell.angle_alpha   90.00
_cell.angle_beta   90.00
_cell.angle_gamma   90.00
#
_symmetry.space_group_name_H-M   'P 1'
#
loop_
_entity.id
_entity.type
_entity.pdbx_description
1 polymer ?
#
loop_
_entity_poly.entity_id
_entity_poly.type
_entity_poly.pdbx_seq_one_letter_code
_entity_poly.pdbx_strand_id
1 'polypeptide(L)'
;MNDITTTILKSINSVIAGKEAVVEKVLMAILSGGHVLLEDVPGVGKTTLAISFARTLGLDTRRVQFTSDTMPSDILGFSVYNRDTGNFDYKPGAVMTNLLLADEINRTSSKTQSALLEAMEEYHVTVDGQTYPLPEPFVVLATQNPVGSAGTQLLPAAQLDRFLIRTSMGYPDAKSQIDILKERHHENPLDKLTAAVSREQLLSLMNDARQVHISDPVYAYVVELVTATRENEYIELGVSPRGALALCRMAKSCAFVRGRDYVIPEDVAAVFDDVCCHRLVLSAKARLHRLSAADVTAEIVKTVKMPQV
;
A
#
# COMPACT_ATOMS: atom_id res chain seq x y z
N MET A 1 9.10 20.47 3.31
CA MET A 1 9.07 19.21 2.54
C MET A 1 10.51 18.88 2.20
N ASN A 2 10.95 17.63 2.34
CA ASN A 2 12.30 17.24 1.93
C ASN A 2 12.43 17.43 0.43
N ASP A 3 13.53 18.05 -0.07
CA ASP A 3 13.71 18.39 -1.48
C ASP A 3 13.61 17.18 -2.41
N ILE A 4 14.10 16.03 -1.94
CA ILE A 4 14.06 14.77 -2.70
C ILE A 4 12.63 14.23 -2.78
N THR A 5 11.87 14.21 -1.68
CA THR A 5 10.47 13.76 -1.68
C THR A 5 9.60 14.67 -2.55
N THR A 6 9.87 15.97 -2.54
CA THR A 6 9.20 16.93 -3.43
C THR A 6 9.47 16.64 -4.91
N THR A 7 10.72 16.29 -5.24
CA THR A 7 11.10 15.93 -6.61
C THR A 7 10.40 14.66 -7.06
N ILE A 8 10.35 13.62 -6.20
CA ILE A 8 9.63 12.37 -6.48
C ILE A 8 8.14 12.65 -6.74
N LEU A 9 7.48 13.39 -5.84
CA LEU A 9 6.06 13.72 -5.98
C LEU A 9 5.77 14.53 -7.24
N LYS A 10 6.58 15.54 -7.56
CA LYS A 10 6.44 16.33 -8.81
C LYS A 10 6.59 15.44 -10.05
N SER A 11 7.58 14.55 -10.07
CA SER A 11 7.80 13.63 -11.18
C SER A 11 6.58 12.74 -11.41
N ILE A 12 6.04 12.11 -10.35
CA ILE A 12 4.88 11.22 -10.48
C ILE A 12 3.61 12.02 -10.84
N ASN A 13 3.39 13.18 -10.21
CA ASN A 13 2.21 14.02 -10.47
C ASN A 13 2.21 14.61 -11.89
N SER A 14 3.36 14.67 -12.57
CA SER A 14 3.40 15.06 -13.99
C SER A 14 2.74 14.02 -14.92
N VAL A 15 2.52 12.78 -14.43
CA VAL A 15 1.89 11.68 -15.19
C VAL A 15 0.50 11.33 -14.63
N ILE A 16 0.34 11.49 -13.31
CA ILE A 16 -0.90 11.16 -12.57
C ILE A 16 -1.59 12.47 -12.17
N ALA A 17 -2.36 13.04 -13.11
CA ALA A 17 -3.04 14.31 -12.88
C ALA A 17 -4.23 14.18 -11.90
N GLY A 18 -4.37 15.13 -10.97
CA GLY A 18 -5.51 15.26 -10.07
C GLY A 18 -5.61 14.18 -8.99
N LYS A 19 -4.48 13.54 -8.64
CA LYS A 19 -4.41 12.47 -7.62
C LYS A 19 -3.25 12.67 -6.63
N GLU A 20 -2.84 13.91 -6.44
CA GLU A 20 -1.68 14.31 -5.62
C GLU A 20 -1.75 13.70 -4.22
N ALA A 21 -2.93 13.72 -3.59
CA ALA A 21 -3.13 13.15 -2.24
C ALA A 21 -2.90 11.63 -2.20
N VAL A 22 -3.33 10.90 -3.24
CA VAL A 22 -3.12 9.44 -3.31
C VAL A 22 -1.64 9.14 -3.59
N VAL A 23 -1.00 9.88 -4.48
CA VAL A 23 0.43 9.76 -4.78
C VAL A 23 1.26 9.99 -3.51
N GLU A 24 0.94 11.03 -2.72
CA GLU A 24 1.60 11.31 -1.45
C GLU A 24 1.43 10.14 -0.45
N LYS A 25 0.21 9.61 -0.29
CA LYS A 25 -0.07 8.47 0.59
C LYS A 25 0.67 7.19 0.18
N VAL A 26 0.74 6.91 -1.12
CA VAL A 26 1.50 5.76 -1.63
C VAL A 26 2.99 5.94 -1.39
N LEU A 27 3.55 7.15 -1.58
CA LEU A 27 4.95 7.44 -1.25
C LEU A 27 5.22 7.24 0.25
N MET A 28 4.36 7.77 1.13
CA MET A 28 4.47 7.56 2.58
C MET A 28 4.46 6.06 2.94
N ALA A 29 3.60 5.27 2.29
CA ALA A 29 3.54 3.83 2.52
C ALA A 29 4.81 3.11 2.06
N ILE A 30 5.38 3.47 0.91
CA ILE A 30 6.66 2.95 0.42
C ILE A 30 7.79 3.30 1.39
N LEU A 31 7.88 4.56 1.82
CA LEU A 31 8.88 5.00 2.81
C LEU A 31 8.74 4.30 4.16
N SER A 32 7.52 3.92 4.54
CA SER A 32 7.25 3.09 5.72
C SER A 32 7.65 1.62 5.56
N GLY A 33 8.08 1.19 4.37
CA GLY A 33 8.33 -0.21 4.05
C GLY A 33 7.04 -1.04 4.04
N GLY A 34 5.91 -0.45 3.67
CA GLY A 34 4.60 -1.10 3.68
C GLY A 34 4.05 -1.38 2.29
N HIS A 35 3.06 -2.27 2.24
CA HIS A 35 2.33 -2.63 1.03
C HIS A 35 1.03 -1.86 0.94
N VAL A 36 0.55 -1.59 -0.27
CA VAL A 36 -0.62 -0.75 -0.54
C VAL A 36 -1.72 -1.57 -1.21
N LEU A 37 -2.94 -1.42 -0.73
CA LEU A 37 -4.14 -1.94 -1.39
C LEU A 37 -4.92 -0.80 -2.04
N LEU A 38 -5.06 -0.84 -3.35
CA LEU A 38 -5.87 0.10 -4.14
C LEU A 38 -7.24 -0.53 -4.42
N GLU A 39 -8.29 0.03 -3.84
CA GLU A 39 -9.65 -0.46 -4.05
C GLU A 39 -10.41 0.50 -4.98
N ASP A 40 -10.53 0.10 -6.24
CA ASP A 40 -11.09 0.94 -7.29
C ASP A 40 -11.71 0.15 -8.43
N VAL A 41 -12.59 0.82 -9.15
CA VAL A 41 -13.10 0.34 -10.43
C VAL A 41 -11.96 0.18 -11.46
N PRO A 42 -12.12 -0.68 -12.47
CA PRO A 42 -11.16 -0.81 -13.56
C PRO A 42 -10.97 0.50 -14.33
N GLY A 43 -9.75 0.74 -14.85
CA GLY A 43 -9.47 1.84 -15.79
C GLY A 43 -9.10 3.19 -15.17
N VAL A 44 -9.01 3.32 -13.85
CA VAL A 44 -8.68 4.61 -13.17
C VAL A 44 -7.17 4.95 -13.15
N GLY A 45 -6.30 4.12 -13.76
CA GLY A 45 -4.87 4.43 -13.85
C GLY A 45 -3.98 3.74 -12.81
N LYS A 46 -4.46 2.69 -12.11
CA LYS A 46 -3.68 1.94 -11.10
C LYS A 46 -2.34 1.41 -11.64
N THR A 47 -2.34 0.86 -12.84
CA THR A 47 -1.11 0.39 -13.51
C THR A 47 -0.16 1.53 -13.83
N THR A 48 -0.69 2.66 -14.30
CA THR A 48 0.10 3.87 -14.58
C THR A 48 0.77 4.38 -13.30
N LEU A 49 0.05 4.39 -12.18
CA LEU A 49 0.57 4.78 -10.87
C LEU A 49 1.75 3.89 -10.44
N ALA A 50 1.58 2.56 -10.51
CA ALA A 50 2.64 1.62 -10.12
C ALA A 50 3.90 1.77 -10.98
N ILE A 51 3.74 1.89 -12.31
CA ILE A 51 4.87 2.10 -13.22
C ILE A 51 5.55 3.46 -12.97
N SER A 52 4.77 4.51 -12.67
CA SER A 52 5.32 5.82 -12.34
C SER A 52 6.19 5.77 -11.08
N PHE A 53 5.75 5.09 -10.04
CA PHE A 53 6.57 4.87 -8.84
C PHE A 53 7.84 4.07 -9.15
N ALA A 54 7.71 2.95 -9.87
CA ALA A 54 8.85 2.11 -10.19
C ALA A 54 9.93 2.88 -10.97
N ARG A 55 9.55 3.62 -12.03
CA ARG A 55 10.48 4.40 -12.84
C ARG A 55 11.10 5.55 -12.04
N THR A 56 10.29 6.30 -11.30
CA THR A 56 10.77 7.47 -10.52
C THR A 56 11.69 7.04 -9.37
N LEU A 57 11.45 5.88 -8.76
CA LEU A 57 12.25 5.35 -7.64
C LEU A 57 13.40 4.43 -8.08
N GLY A 58 13.63 4.25 -9.38
CA GLY A 58 14.70 3.40 -9.90
C GLY A 58 14.58 1.93 -9.49
N LEU A 59 13.34 1.40 -9.44
CA LEU A 59 13.02 0.06 -8.97
C LEU A 59 12.68 -0.88 -10.11
N ASP A 60 13.17 -2.12 -10.01
CA ASP A 60 12.67 -3.20 -10.85
C ASP A 60 11.21 -3.47 -10.53
N THR A 61 10.38 -3.65 -11.59
CA THR A 61 8.95 -3.87 -11.43
C THR A 61 8.47 -5.06 -12.24
N ARG A 62 7.53 -5.79 -11.65
CA ARG A 62 6.75 -6.82 -12.35
C ARG A 62 5.26 -6.57 -12.13
N ARG A 63 4.46 -6.99 -13.11
CA ARG A 63 3.00 -6.98 -13.03
C ARG A 63 2.48 -8.39 -13.17
N VAL A 64 1.56 -8.75 -12.29
CA VAL A 64 0.78 -9.98 -12.37
C VAL A 64 -0.70 -9.60 -12.38
N GLN A 65 -1.40 -10.03 -13.41
CA GLN A 65 -2.86 -9.98 -13.46
C GLN A 65 -3.39 -11.28 -12.85
N PHE A 66 -4.01 -11.19 -11.68
CA PHE A 66 -4.57 -12.35 -11.00
C PHE A 66 -5.87 -12.82 -11.65
N THR A 67 -5.95 -14.12 -11.86
CA THR A 67 -7.11 -14.83 -12.43
C THR A 67 -7.36 -16.10 -11.62
N SER A 68 -8.47 -16.81 -11.91
CA SER A 68 -8.75 -18.15 -11.32
C SER A 68 -7.63 -19.16 -11.54
N ASP A 69 -6.86 -19.00 -12.62
CA ASP A 69 -5.85 -19.96 -13.07
C ASP A 69 -4.45 -19.64 -12.55
N THR A 70 -4.27 -18.45 -11.92
CA THR A 70 -2.98 -18.05 -11.34
C THR A 70 -2.60 -18.98 -10.19
N MET A 71 -1.44 -19.61 -10.27
CA MET A 71 -0.94 -20.56 -9.27
C MET A 71 0.05 -19.93 -8.29
N PRO A 72 0.23 -20.47 -7.07
CA PRO A 72 1.27 -20.05 -6.15
C PRO A 72 2.68 -20.07 -6.75
N SER A 73 2.99 -21.03 -7.62
CA SER A 73 4.27 -21.14 -8.32
C SER A 73 4.55 -19.97 -9.27
N ASP A 74 3.52 -19.34 -9.84
CA ASP A 74 3.70 -18.15 -10.69
C ASP A 74 4.16 -16.95 -9.84
N ILE A 75 3.77 -16.94 -8.58
CA ILE A 75 4.10 -15.88 -7.62
C ILE A 75 5.44 -16.14 -6.93
N LEU A 76 5.62 -17.32 -6.35
CA LEU A 76 6.81 -17.65 -5.54
C LEU A 76 7.97 -18.19 -6.37
N GLY A 77 7.69 -18.79 -7.53
CA GLY A 77 8.63 -19.58 -8.30
C GLY A 77 8.52 -21.08 -8.02
N PHE A 78 9.37 -21.84 -8.67
CA PHE A 78 9.41 -23.29 -8.59
C PHE A 78 10.80 -23.83 -8.94
N SER A 79 11.12 -25.06 -8.57
CA SER A 79 12.38 -25.70 -8.94
C SER A 79 12.20 -26.60 -10.18
N VAL A 80 13.20 -26.59 -11.04
CA VAL A 80 13.28 -27.43 -12.23
C VAL A 80 14.49 -28.32 -12.15
N TYR A 81 14.31 -29.62 -12.36
CA TYR A 81 15.44 -30.55 -12.39
C TYR A 81 16.33 -30.27 -13.63
N ASN A 82 17.58 -29.96 -13.36
CA ASN A 82 18.60 -29.73 -14.38
C ASN A 82 19.34 -31.05 -14.62
N ARG A 83 19.16 -31.64 -15.81
CA ARG A 83 19.77 -32.92 -16.17
C ARG A 83 21.28 -32.86 -16.33
N ASP A 84 21.81 -31.68 -16.68
CA ASP A 84 23.27 -31.52 -16.93
C ASP A 84 24.03 -31.41 -15.60
N THR A 85 23.45 -30.81 -14.58
CA THR A 85 24.06 -30.64 -13.26
C THR A 85 23.61 -31.68 -12.23
N GLY A 86 22.52 -32.39 -12.48
CA GLY A 86 21.88 -33.33 -11.54
C GLY A 86 21.19 -32.64 -10.35
N ASN A 87 21.03 -31.33 -10.37
CA ASN A 87 20.47 -30.52 -9.30
C ASN A 87 19.12 -29.93 -9.68
N PHE A 88 18.41 -29.40 -8.67
CA PHE A 88 17.22 -28.58 -8.87
C PHE A 88 17.60 -27.09 -8.95
N ASP A 89 17.27 -26.46 -10.06
CA ASP A 89 17.47 -25.02 -10.28
C ASP A 89 16.19 -24.26 -9.94
N TYR A 90 16.28 -23.27 -9.04
CA TYR A 90 15.16 -22.38 -8.73
C TYR A 90 14.87 -21.43 -9.90
N LYS A 91 13.63 -21.40 -10.34
CA LYS A 91 13.08 -20.43 -11.30
C LYS A 91 12.28 -19.38 -10.54
N PRO A 92 12.78 -18.12 -10.50
CA PRO A 92 12.15 -17.07 -9.69
C PRO A 92 10.75 -16.70 -10.17
N GLY A 93 9.80 -16.65 -9.25
CA GLY A 93 8.44 -16.17 -9.47
C GLY A 93 8.34 -14.65 -9.55
N ALA A 94 7.11 -14.17 -9.64
CA ALA A 94 6.83 -12.75 -9.82
C ALA A 94 7.28 -11.88 -8.64
N VAL A 95 7.32 -12.39 -7.41
CA VAL A 95 7.74 -11.64 -6.22
C VAL A 95 9.23 -11.29 -6.20
N MET A 96 10.06 -11.92 -7.05
CA MET A 96 11.48 -11.58 -7.17
C MET A 96 11.65 -10.29 -7.98
N THR A 97 11.21 -9.18 -7.37
CA THR A 97 11.25 -7.81 -7.90
C THR A 97 11.18 -6.82 -6.73
N ASN A 98 11.51 -5.53 -6.96
CA ASN A 98 11.39 -4.50 -5.93
C ASN A 98 9.95 -3.99 -5.77
N LEU A 99 9.24 -3.79 -6.88
CA LEU A 99 7.86 -3.35 -6.88
C LEU A 99 6.99 -4.31 -7.68
N LEU A 100 6.09 -5.00 -6.99
CA LEU A 100 5.12 -5.88 -7.61
C LEU A 100 3.76 -5.20 -7.74
N LEU A 101 3.25 -5.04 -8.96
CA LEU A 101 1.85 -4.72 -9.19
C LEU A 101 1.05 -6.03 -9.23
N ALA A 102 0.31 -6.29 -8.15
CA ALA A 102 -0.60 -7.43 -8.01
C ALA A 102 -2.02 -7.00 -8.41
N ASP A 103 -2.36 -7.15 -9.69
CA ASP A 103 -3.61 -6.60 -10.24
C ASP A 103 -4.76 -7.58 -10.06
N GLU A 104 -5.90 -7.11 -9.48
CA GLU A 104 -7.10 -7.88 -9.18
C GLU A 104 -6.86 -9.11 -8.28
N ILE A 105 -6.14 -8.92 -7.16
CA ILE A 105 -5.76 -9.99 -6.23
C ILE A 105 -6.95 -10.80 -5.71
N ASN A 106 -8.14 -10.23 -5.70
CA ASN A 106 -9.38 -10.90 -5.25
C ASN A 106 -10.04 -11.79 -6.31
N ARG A 107 -9.40 -12.02 -7.47
CA ARG A 107 -9.87 -12.94 -8.53
C ARG A 107 -9.18 -14.29 -8.53
N THR A 108 -8.17 -14.50 -7.70
CA THR A 108 -7.45 -15.77 -7.60
C THR A 108 -7.88 -16.60 -6.41
N SER A 109 -7.40 -17.85 -6.34
CA SER A 109 -7.68 -18.75 -5.23
C SER A 109 -7.08 -18.24 -3.91
N SER A 110 -7.67 -18.60 -2.77
CA SER A 110 -7.15 -18.30 -1.44
C SER A 110 -5.72 -18.84 -1.21
N LYS A 111 -5.35 -19.93 -1.89
CA LYS A 111 -4.01 -20.50 -1.87
C LYS A 111 -2.97 -19.52 -2.47
N THR A 112 -3.27 -18.97 -3.64
CA THR A 112 -2.40 -18.03 -4.34
C THR A 112 -2.33 -16.69 -3.61
N GLN A 113 -3.47 -16.23 -3.05
CA GLN A 113 -3.50 -15.05 -2.17
C GLN A 113 -2.58 -15.25 -0.96
N SER A 114 -2.70 -16.38 -0.25
CA SER A 114 -1.87 -16.69 0.92
C SER A 114 -0.38 -16.73 0.58
N ALA A 115 0.00 -17.29 -0.57
CA ALA A 115 1.38 -17.32 -1.01
C ALA A 115 1.99 -15.92 -1.20
N LEU A 116 1.26 -15.00 -1.86
CA LEU A 116 1.71 -13.62 -1.99
C LEU A 116 1.79 -12.93 -0.62
N LEU A 117 0.76 -13.09 0.21
CA LEU A 117 0.68 -12.42 1.51
C LEU A 117 1.72 -12.93 2.51
N GLU A 118 2.14 -14.20 2.40
CA GLU A 118 3.26 -14.74 3.16
C GLU A 118 4.58 -14.09 2.72
N ALA A 119 4.85 -14.02 1.42
CA ALA A 119 6.03 -13.34 0.90
C ALA A 119 6.10 -11.84 1.29
N MET A 120 4.93 -11.17 1.38
CA MET A 120 4.84 -9.77 1.85
C MET A 120 5.21 -9.63 3.34
N GLU A 121 4.92 -10.62 4.16
CA GLU A 121 5.18 -10.57 5.59
C GLU A 121 6.60 -11.00 5.95
N GLU A 122 7.06 -12.08 5.33
CA GLU A 122 8.33 -12.72 5.66
C GLU A 122 9.54 -12.14 4.88
N TYR A 123 9.30 -11.39 3.80
CA TYR A 123 10.34 -10.85 2.91
C TYR A 123 11.29 -11.91 2.34
N HIS A 124 10.84 -13.15 2.29
CA HIS A 124 11.50 -14.26 1.63
C HIS A 124 10.47 -15.26 1.09
N VAL A 125 10.93 -16.15 0.22
CA VAL A 125 10.15 -17.29 -0.25
C VAL A 125 10.89 -18.59 0.04
N THR A 126 10.15 -19.64 0.40
CA THR A 126 10.73 -20.99 0.61
C THR A 126 10.16 -21.92 -0.45
N VAL A 127 11.04 -22.48 -1.28
CA VAL A 127 10.70 -23.43 -2.35
C VAL A 127 11.56 -24.68 -2.17
N ASP A 128 10.92 -25.83 -2.08
CA ASP A 128 11.57 -27.14 -1.91
C ASP A 128 12.60 -27.18 -0.75
N GLY A 129 12.26 -26.49 0.36
CA GLY A 129 13.11 -26.44 1.56
C GLY A 129 14.26 -25.45 1.49
N GLN A 130 14.40 -24.70 0.42
CA GLN A 130 15.39 -23.61 0.30
C GLN A 130 14.70 -22.25 0.39
N THR A 131 15.31 -21.34 1.17
CA THR A 131 14.81 -20.00 1.40
C THR A 131 15.58 -18.97 0.56
N TYR A 132 14.85 -18.15 -0.16
CA TYR A 132 15.37 -17.11 -1.05
C TYR A 132 14.88 -15.74 -0.56
N PRO A 133 15.77 -14.81 -0.16
CA PRO A 133 15.38 -13.47 0.23
C PRO A 133 14.81 -12.70 -0.95
N LEU A 134 13.82 -11.85 -0.69
CA LEU A 134 13.28 -10.94 -1.70
C LEU A 134 14.21 -9.74 -1.89
N PRO A 135 14.24 -9.11 -3.09
CA PRO A 135 14.98 -7.89 -3.32
C PRO A 135 14.53 -6.75 -2.40
N GLU A 136 15.47 -5.97 -1.86
CA GLU A 136 15.15 -4.80 -1.03
C GLU A 136 15.24 -3.50 -1.84
N PRO A 137 14.30 -2.58 -1.68
CA PRO A 137 13.03 -2.75 -0.95
C PRO A 137 12.08 -3.67 -1.73
N PHE A 138 11.22 -4.40 -1.02
CA PHE A 138 10.11 -5.14 -1.61
C PHE A 138 8.78 -4.48 -1.26
N VAL A 139 8.07 -4.02 -2.27
CA VAL A 139 6.77 -3.34 -2.12
C VAL A 139 5.74 -3.98 -3.06
N VAL A 140 4.56 -4.24 -2.53
CA VAL A 140 3.41 -4.69 -3.31
C VAL A 140 2.39 -3.57 -3.39
N LEU A 141 2.04 -3.18 -4.61
CA LEU A 141 0.84 -2.41 -4.92
C LEU A 141 -0.21 -3.41 -5.42
N ALA A 142 -1.10 -3.82 -4.53
CA ALA A 142 -2.19 -4.71 -4.89
C ALA A 142 -3.42 -3.91 -5.29
N THR A 143 -4.17 -4.43 -6.25
CA THR A 143 -5.48 -3.86 -6.59
C THR A 143 -6.58 -4.87 -6.33
N GLN A 144 -7.73 -4.39 -5.90
CA GLN A 144 -8.94 -5.19 -5.86
C GLN A 144 -10.11 -4.41 -6.45
N ASN A 145 -11.03 -5.13 -7.07
CA ASN A 145 -12.29 -4.55 -7.50
C ASN A 145 -13.26 -4.51 -6.33
N PRO A 146 -14.16 -3.52 -6.26
CA PRO A 146 -15.20 -3.46 -5.24
C PRO A 146 -16.02 -4.75 -5.16
N VAL A 147 -16.55 -5.00 -3.98
CA VAL A 147 -17.40 -6.16 -3.69
C VAL A 147 -18.60 -6.21 -4.65
N GLY A 148 -18.90 -7.41 -5.17
CA GLY A 148 -20.02 -7.63 -6.10
C GLY A 148 -19.63 -7.79 -7.56
N SER A 149 -18.35 -7.67 -7.93
CA SER A 149 -17.86 -8.04 -9.25
C SER A 149 -17.91 -9.57 -9.44
N ALA A 150 -18.36 -10.03 -10.58
CA ALA A 150 -18.43 -11.48 -10.86
C ALA A 150 -17.06 -12.15 -10.75
N GLY A 151 -16.98 -13.30 -10.04
CA GLY A 151 -15.76 -14.07 -9.89
C GLY A 151 -14.75 -13.51 -8.88
N THR A 152 -15.15 -12.59 -7.99
CA THR A 152 -14.28 -12.05 -6.93
C THR A 152 -14.52 -12.74 -5.59
N GLN A 153 -13.46 -13.00 -4.83
CA GLN A 153 -13.49 -13.49 -3.46
C GLN A 153 -13.01 -12.38 -2.52
N LEU A 154 -13.74 -12.18 -1.42
CA LEU A 154 -13.29 -11.22 -0.40
C LEU A 154 -12.00 -11.69 0.26
N LEU A 155 -11.04 -10.77 0.42
CA LEU A 155 -9.90 -11.00 1.28
C LEU A 155 -10.36 -11.04 2.74
N PRO A 156 -10.05 -12.09 3.52
CA PRO A 156 -10.32 -12.11 4.95
C PRO A 156 -9.66 -10.95 5.69
N ALA A 157 -10.25 -10.48 6.80
CA ALA A 157 -9.73 -9.38 7.60
C ALA A 157 -8.25 -9.58 8.02
N ALA A 158 -7.86 -10.82 8.39
CA ALA A 158 -6.48 -11.15 8.74
C ALA A 158 -5.50 -11.01 7.57
N GLN A 159 -5.98 -11.11 6.33
CA GLN A 159 -5.18 -10.89 5.12
C GLN A 159 -5.09 -9.41 4.77
N LEU A 160 -6.17 -8.66 4.97
CA LEU A 160 -6.19 -7.22 4.79
C LEU A 160 -5.23 -6.50 5.75
N ASP A 161 -5.05 -7.01 6.96
CA ASP A 161 -4.13 -6.43 7.97
C ASP A 161 -2.65 -6.44 7.55
N ARG A 162 -2.28 -7.20 6.51
CA ARG A 162 -0.91 -7.21 5.94
C ARG A 162 -0.61 -5.99 5.06
N PHE A 163 -1.63 -5.34 4.53
CA PHE A 163 -1.46 -4.06 3.83
C PHE A 163 -1.32 -2.92 4.83
N LEU A 164 -0.32 -2.05 4.61
CA LEU A 164 -0.11 -0.90 5.48
C LEU A 164 -1.26 0.09 5.37
N ILE A 165 -1.65 0.40 4.15
CA ILE A 165 -2.79 1.28 3.84
C ILE A 165 -3.72 0.64 2.81
N ARG A 166 -4.99 1.05 2.90
CA ARG A 166 -5.98 0.91 1.83
C ARG A 166 -6.40 2.29 1.37
N THR A 167 -6.33 2.55 0.08
CA THR A 167 -6.73 3.83 -0.50
C THR A 167 -7.41 3.64 -1.85
N SER A 168 -8.01 4.70 -2.38
CA SER A 168 -8.72 4.72 -3.65
C SER A 168 -8.26 5.90 -4.49
N MET A 169 -8.04 5.68 -5.78
CA MET A 169 -7.77 6.76 -6.73
C MET A 169 -9.05 7.49 -7.13
N GLY A 170 -10.16 6.75 -7.23
CA GLY A 170 -11.42 7.27 -7.76
C GLY A 170 -11.31 7.77 -9.20
N TYR A 171 -12.42 8.23 -9.76
CA TYR A 171 -12.41 8.89 -11.08
C TYR A 171 -11.68 10.24 -11.02
N PRO A 172 -10.97 10.63 -12.09
CA PRO A 172 -10.41 11.98 -12.20
C PRO A 172 -11.56 13.01 -12.27
N ASP A 173 -11.30 14.22 -11.78
CA ASP A 173 -12.23 15.33 -11.98
C ASP A 173 -12.32 15.72 -13.47
N ALA A 174 -13.31 16.55 -13.83
CA ALA A 174 -13.57 16.91 -15.22
C ALA A 174 -12.36 17.58 -15.90
N LYS A 175 -11.61 18.41 -15.16
CA LYS A 175 -10.43 19.11 -15.67
C LYS A 175 -9.30 18.11 -15.94
N SER A 176 -8.95 17.29 -14.95
CA SER A 176 -7.93 16.26 -15.09
C SER A 176 -8.27 15.26 -16.19
N GLN A 177 -9.56 14.92 -16.37
CA GLN A 177 -9.99 14.04 -17.45
C GLN A 177 -9.78 14.67 -18.84
N ILE A 178 -10.05 15.97 -19.00
CA ILE A 178 -9.77 16.69 -20.23
C ILE A 178 -8.27 16.69 -20.54
N ASP A 179 -7.43 16.94 -19.50
CA ASP A 179 -5.98 16.98 -19.65
C ASP A 179 -5.44 15.61 -20.07
N ILE A 180 -5.91 14.52 -19.43
CA ILE A 180 -5.58 13.13 -19.81
C ILE A 180 -5.95 12.86 -21.29
N LEU A 181 -7.13 13.30 -21.74
CA LEU A 181 -7.57 13.08 -23.12
C LEU A 181 -6.68 13.84 -24.13
N LYS A 182 -6.26 15.06 -23.80
CA LYS A 182 -5.37 15.85 -24.67
C LYS A 182 -3.96 15.28 -24.74
N GLU A 183 -3.38 14.90 -23.62
CA GLU A 183 -1.98 14.46 -23.54
C GLU A 183 -1.76 13.07 -24.15
N ARG A 184 -2.68 12.13 -23.93
CA ARG A 184 -2.56 10.76 -24.43
C ARG A 184 -2.72 10.60 -25.94
N HIS A 185 -3.14 11.63 -26.65
CA HIS A 185 -3.24 11.59 -28.11
C HIS A 185 -1.87 11.68 -28.82
N HIS A 186 -0.84 12.19 -28.17
CA HIS A 186 0.43 12.48 -28.82
C HIS A 186 1.60 11.63 -28.33
N GLU A 187 1.69 11.35 -27.02
CA GLU A 187 2.80 10.60 -26.42
C GLU A 187 2.35 9.86 -25.17
N ASN A 188 3.08 8.80 -24.79
CA ASN A 188 2.87 8.14 -23.51
C ASN A 188 3.61 8.90 -22.41
N PRO A 189 2.91 9.56 -21.45
CA PRO A 189 3.58 10.34 -20.40
C PRO A 189 4.60 9.56 -19.58
N LEU A 190 4.39 8.23 -19.46
CA LEU A 190 5.32 7.35 -18.76
C LEU A 190 6.73 7.36 -19.37
N ASP A 191 6.87 7.58 -20.67
CA ASP A 191 8.17 7.51 -21.35
C ASP A 191 9.07 8.72 -21.03
N LYS A 192 8.48 9.78 -20.47
CA LYS A 192 9.21 10.97 -19.98
C LYS A 192 9.73 10.79 -18.54
N LEU A 193 9.27 9.77 -17.82
CA LEU A 193 9.73 9.54 -16.45
C LEU A 193 11.14 8.94 -16.45
N THR A 194 12.01 9.60 -15.71
CA THR A 194 13.36 9.11 -15.36
C THR A 194 13.45 8.89 -13.87
N ALA A 195 14.42 8.08 -13.44
CA ALA A 195 14.67 7.87 -12.01
C ALA A 195 15.07 9.19 -11.34
N ALA A 196 14.29 9.62 -10.34
CA ALA A 196 14.60 10.79 -9.51
C ALA A 196 15.56 10.43 -8.37
N VAL A 197 15.59 9.16 -7.99
CA VAL A 197 16.48 8.59 -6.95
C VAL A 197 16.95 7.20 -7.37
N SER A 198 18.13 6.81 -6.89
CA SER A 198 18.57 5.42 -6.98
C SER A 198 17.91 4.56 -5.89
N ARG A 199 18.00 3.24 -6.05
CA ARG A 199 17.54 2.28 -5.04
C ARG A 199 18.22 2.51 -3.68
N GLU A 200 19.51 2.79 -3.65
CA GLU A 200 20.29 3.05 -2.44
C GLU A 200 19.83 4.35 -1.75
N GLN A 201 19.54 5.38 -2.54
CA GLN A 201 18.98 6.65 -2.01
C GLN A 201 17.57 6.42 -1.43
N LEU A 202 16.74 5.61 -2.08
CA LEU A 202 15.43 5.26 -1.54
C LEU A 202 15.54 4.50 -0.21
N LEU A 203 16.45 3.52 -0.10
CA LEU A 203 16.69 2.81 1.17
C LEU A 203 17.16 3.76 2.28
N SER A 204 18.00 4.76 1.96
CA SER A 204 18.39 5.80 2.91
C SER A 204 17.18 6.62 3.36
N LEU A 205 16.32 7.08 2.44
CA LEU A 205 15.10 7.82 2.78
C LEU A 205 14.14 6.99 3.65
N MET A 206 14.00 5.70 3.38
CA MET A 206 13.20 4.79 4.19
C MET A 206 13.76 4.66 5.62
N ASN A 207 15.10 4.58 5.74
CA ASN A 207 15.75 4.57 7.05
C ASN A 207 15.54 5.89 7.80
N ASP A 208 15.72 7.03 7.14
CA ASP A 208 15.53 8.35 7.74
C ASP A 208 14.09 8.55 8.22
N ALA A 209 13.10 8.12 7.42
CA ALA A 209 11.69 8.15 7.81
C ALA A 209 11.42 7.28 9.07
N ARG A 210 12.11 6.14 9.22
CA ARG A 210 12.00 5.30 10.44
C ARG A 210 12.56 5.99 11.69
N GLN A 211 13.55 6.86 11.54
CA GLN A 211 14.19 7.58 12.66
C GLN A 211 13.39 8.80 13.14
N VAL A 212 12.33 9.22 12.43
CA VAL A 212 11.47 10.32 12.85
C VAL A 212 10.95 10.05 14.26
N HIS A 213 11.08 11.06 15.14
CA HIS A 213 10.74 10.94 16.57
C HIS A 213 9.22 10.97 16.79
N ILE A 214 8.73 10.15 17.73
CA ILE A 214 7.36 10.24 18.26
C ILE A 214 7.46 10.50 19.76
N SER A 215 6.84 11.57 20.23
CA SER A 215 6.78 11.88 21.66
C SER A 215 5.72 11.05 22.41
N ASP A 216 5.87 10.90 23.73
CA ASP A 216 4.93 10.14 24.55
C ASP A 216 3.48 10.63 24.44
N PRO A 217 3.17 11.95 24.40
CA PRO A 217 1.80 12.42 24.17
C PRO A 217 1.21 11.97 22.83
N VAL A 218 2.03 11.88 21.77
CA VAL A 218 1.58 11.39 20.46
C VAL A 218 1.35 9.87 20.48
N TYR A 219 2.20 9.10 21.19
CA TYR A 219 1.94 7.68 21.44
C TYR A 219 0.63 7.46 22.21
N ALA A 220 0.37 8.27 23.26
CA ALA A 220 -0.88 8.21 24.01
C ALA A 220 -2.09 8.47 23.09
N TYR A 221 -1.98 9.49 22.22
CA TYR A 221 -3.03 9.79 21.24
C TYR A 221 -3.30 8.63 20.25
N VAL A 222 -2.27 7.97 19.76
CA VAL A 222 -2.41 6.76 18.95
C VAL A 222 -3.17 5.67 19.71
N VAL A 223 -2.83 5.46 20.99
CA VAL A 223 -3.50 4.46 21.85
C VAL A 223 -4.96 4.84 22.09
N GLU A 224 -5.27 6.10 22.35
CA GLU A 224 -6.65 6.60 22.52
C GLU A 224 -7.49 6.38 21.27
N LEU A 225 -6.96 6.72 20.09
CA LEU A 225 -7.63 6.48 18.80
C LEU A 225 -7.92 4.99 18.58
N VAL A 226 -6.93 4.12 18.81
CA VAL A 226 -7.08 2.67 18.65
C VAL A 226 -8.06 2.10 19.67
N THR A 227 -8.03 2.55 20.92
CA THR A 227 -8.97 2.14 21.97
C THR A 227 -10.39 2.57 21.61
N ALA A 228 -10.57 3.79 21.11
CA ALA A 228 -11.85 4.28 20.64
C ALA A 228 -12.44 3.39 19.53
N THR A 229 -11.60 2.77 18.67
CA THR A 229 -12.11 1.79 17.69
C THR A 229 -12.62 0.50 18.33
N ARG A 230 -12.09 0.08 19.48
CA ARG A 230 -12.47 -1.15 20.18
C ARG A 230 -13.72 -0.98 21.06
N GLU A 231 -13.97 0.23 21.51
CA GLU A 231 -15.07 0.58 22.39
C GLU A 231 -16.28 1.17 21.64
N ASN A 232 -16.16 1.38 20.33
CA ASN A 232 -17.21 1.97 19.51
C ASN A 232 -18.33 0.98 19.22
N GLU A 233 -19.58 1.35 19.47
CA GLU A 233 -20.78 0.51 19.28
C GLU A 233 -21.05 0.11 17.81
N TYR A 234 -20.46 0.82 16.85
CA TYR A 234 -20.56 0.54 15.42
C TYR A 234 -19.45 -0.41 14.91
N ILE A 235 -18.50 -0.79 15.78
CA ILE A 235 -17.39 -1.65 15.44
C ILE A 235 -17.49 -2.96 16.23
N GLU A 236 -17.48 -4.08 15.54
CA GLU A 236 -17.43 -5.43 16.12
C GLU A 236 -15.99 -5.86 16.41
N LEU A 237 -15.05 -5.55 15.50
CA LEU A 237 -13.63 -5.78 15.68
C LEU A 237 -12.85 -4.48 15.38
N GLY A 238 -12.21 -3.93 16.39
CA GLY A 238 -11.38 -2.74 16.31
C GLY A 238 -9.95 -3.02 15.88
N VAL A 239 -9.14 -1.96 15.79
CA VAL A 239 -7.74 -2.01 15.33
C VAL A 239 -6.88 -2.84 16.28
N SER A 240 -6.08 -3.78 15.71
CA SER A 240 -5.14 -4.63 16.42
C SER A 240 -3.89 -3.84 16.88
N PRO A 241 -3.05 -4.39 17.79
CA PRO A 241 -1.74 -3.81 18.10
C PRO A 241 -0.83 -3.66 16.86
N ARG A 242 -0.93 -4.58 15.90
CA ARG A 242 -0.24 -4.50 14.60
C ARG A 242 -0.70 -3.26 13.82
N GLY A 243 -2.01 -2.96 13.83
CA GLY A 243 -2.56 -1.75 13.20
C GLY A 243 -2.09 -0.46 13.90
N ALA A 244 -1.93 -0.46 15.23
CA ALA A 244 -1.35 0.67 15.96
C ALA A 244 0.12 0.93 15.57
N LEU A 245 0.92 -0.14 15.43
CA LEU A 245 2.30 -0.04 14.91
C LEU A 245 2.33 0.46 13.46
N ALA A 246 1.40 0.02 12.62
CA ALA A 246 1.25 0.51 11.26
C ALA A 246 0.92 2.00 11.22
N LEU A 247 0.05 2.47 12.11
CA LEU A 247 -0.31 3.88 12.26
C LEU A 247 0.90 4.74 12.65
N CYS A 248 1.70 4.30 13.63
CA CYS A 248 2.93 4.99 14.00
C CYS A 248 3.93 5.07 12.84
N ARG A 249 4.14 3.98 12.10
CA ARG A 249 5.04 3.95 10.93
C ARG A 249 4.59 4.94 9.85
N MET A 250 3.30 4.93 9.56
CA MET A 250 2.74 5.82 8.54
C MET A 250 2.77 7.28 8.97
N ALA A 251 2.53 7.60 10.25
CA ALA A 251 2.64 8.95 10.81
C ALA A 251 4.09 9.49 10.74
N LYS A 252 5.09 8.64 10.99
CA LYS A 252 6.52 9.00 10.80
C LYS A 252 6.82 9.38 9.35
N SER A 253 6.37 8.58 8.38
CA SER A 253 6.56 8.89 6.97
C SER A 253 5.78 10.14 6.54
N CYS A 254 4.62 10.39 7.13
CA CYS A 254 3.84 11.63 6.93
C CYS A 254 4.64 12.86 7.39
N ALA A 255 5.18 12.84 8.61
CA ALA A 255 6.03 13.92 9.13
C ALA A 255 7.27 14.11 8.25
N PHE A 256 7.95 13.03 7.86
CA PHE A 256 9.15 13.05 7.02
C PHE A 256 8.90 13.67 5.64
N VAL A 257 7.85 13.27 4.94
CA VAL A 257 7.45 13.85 3.64
C VAL A 257 7.15 15.34 3.78
N ARG A 258 6.57 15.75 4.90
CA ARG A 258 6.31 17.15 5.25
C ARG A 258 7.54 17.91 5.75
N GLY A 259 8.72 17.27 5.81
CA GLY A 259 10.01 17.87 6.14
C GLY A 259 10.26 18.08 7.62
N ARG A 260 9.67 17.24 8.47
CA ARG A 260 9.87 17.24 9.91
C ARG A 260 10.56 15.96 10.37
N ASP A 261 11.36 16.05 11.40
CA ASP A 261 12.03 14.94 12.10
C ASP A 261 11.27 14.49 13.36
N TYR A 262 10.06 15.02 13.58
CA TYR A 262 9.13 14.64 14.65
C TYR A 262 7.69 14.58 14.14
N VAL A 263 6.89 13.72 14.76
CA VAL A 263 5.47 13.52 14.49
C VAL A 263 4.64 14.47 15.34
N ILE A 264 3.61 15.06 14.72
CA ILE A 264 2.56 15.83 15.42
C ILE A 264 1.23 15.07 15.36
N PRO A 265 0.25 15.33 16.25
CA PRO A 265 -1.03 14.63 16.26
C PRO A 265 -1.79 14.68 14.93
N GLU A 266 -1.65 15.77 14.19
CA GLU A 266 -2.25 15.97 12.87
C GLU A 266 -1.72 14.99 11.82
N ASP A 267 -0.47 14.50 11.96
CA ASP A 267 0.07 13.48 11.05
C ASP A 267 -0.60 12.13 11.29
N VAL A 268 -0.87 11.79 12.56
CA VAL A 268 -1.58 10.58 12.94
C VAL A 268 -3.02 10.64 12.41
N ALA A 269 -3.71 11.75 12.64
CA ALA A 269 -5.08 11.96 12.16
C ALA A 269 -5.19 11.90 10.64
N ALA A 270 -4.21 12.47 9.92
CA ALA A 270 -4.20 12.53 8.45
C ALA A 270 -4.10 11.15 7.79
N VAL A 271 -3.49 10.17 8.45
CA VAL A 271 -3.30 8.81 7.90
C VAL A 271 -4.18 7.76 8.56
N PHE A 272 -4.99 8.15 9.57
CA PHE A 272 -5.77 7.22 10.39
C PHE A 272 -6.76 6.39 9.56
N ASP A 273 -7.52 7.03 8.67
CA ASP A 273 -8.49 6.33 7.83
C ASP A 273 -7.81 5.32 6.90
N ASP A 274 -6.77 5.74 6.16
CA ASP A 274 -6.06 4.88 5.21
C ASP A 274 -5.45 3.64 5.89
N VAL A 275 -4.97 3.80 7.15
CA VAL A 275 -4.37 2.71 7.93
C VAL A 275 -5.42 1.85 8.61
N CYS A 276 -6.48 2.44 9.17
CA CYS A 276 -7.39 1.73 10.08
C CYS A 276 -8.66 1.20 9.41
N CYS A 277 -9.20 1.90 8.42
CA CYS A 277 -10.50 1.61 7.81
C CYS A 277 -10.67 0.15 7.34
N HIS A 278 -9.64 -0.44 6.72
CA HIS A 278 -9.68 -1.82 6.22
C HIS A 278 -9.43 -2.89 7.30
N ARG A 279 -9.09 -2.46 8.51
CA ARG A 279 -8.86 -3.32 9.70
C ARG A 279 -10.09 -3.44 10.59
N LEU A 280 -11.12 -2.63 10.32
CA LEU A 280 -12.35 -2.62 11.11
C LEU A 280 -13.37 -3.60 10.55
N VAL A 281 -14.05 -4.32 11.45
CA VAL A 281 -15.26 -5.06 11.13
C VAL A 281 -16.44 -4.29 11.72
N LEU A 282 -17.37 -3.86 10.88
CA LEU A 282 -18.54 -3.11 11.31
C LEU A 282 -19.59 -4.02 11.95
N SER A 283 -20.20 -3.54 13.05
CA SER A 283 -21.29 -4.22 13.75
C SER A 283 -22.59 -4.25 12.93
N ALA A 284 -23.53 -5.10 13.33
CA ALA A 284 -24.88 -5.10 12.74
C ALA A 284 -25.57 -3.74 12.87
N LYS A 285 -25.32 -3.00 13.98
CA LYS A 285 -25.85 -1.65 14.22
C LYS A 285 -25.35 -0.66 13.17
N ALA A 286 -24.06 -0.66 12.84
CA ALA A 286 -23.48 0.19 11.77
C ALA A 286 -24.17 -0.08 10.43
N ARG A 287 -24.39 -1.35 10.09
CA ARG A 287 -25.08 -1.74 8.85
C ARG A 287 -26.52 -1.25 8.79
N LEU A 288 -27.26 -1.31 9.90
CA LEU A 288 -28.61 -0.75 10.00
C LEU A 288 -28.64 0.77 9.77
N HIS A 289 -27.64 1.48 10.29
CA HIS A 289 -27.49 2.92 10.09
C HIS A 289 -26.80 3.30 8.77
N ARG A 290 -26.45 2.32 7.93
CA ARG A 290 -25.74 2.51 6.63
C ARG A 290 -24.42 3.27 6.77
N LEU A 291 -23.74 3.12 7.91
CA LEU A 291 -22.45 3.73 8.13
C LEU A 291 -21.35 2.91 7.43
N SER A 292 -20.43 3.60 6.77
CA SER A 292 -19.19 3.02 6.26
C SER A 292 -18.10 3.02 7.34
N ALA A 293 -17.04 2.24 7.14
CA ALA A 293 -15.87 2.29 8.03
C ALA A 293 -15.22 3.69 8.03
N ALA A 294 -15.22 4.38 6.89
CA ALA A 294 -14.70 5.74 6.78
C ALA A 294 -15.54 6.77 7.58
N ASP A 295 -16.87 6.61 7.64
CA ASP A 295 -17.71 7.47 8.47
C ASP A 295 -17.37 7.30 9.95
N VAL A 296 -17.17 6.05 10.39
CA VAL A 296 -16.85 5.73 11.79
C VAL A 296 -15.44 6.20 12.16
N THR A 297 -14.43 6.00 11.29
CA THR A 297 -13.06 6.50 11.53
C THR A 297 -13.02 8.03 11.58
N ALA A 298 -13.75 8.71 10.70
CA ALA A 298 -13.83 10.18 10.70
C ALA A 298 -14.46 10.72 11.98
N GLU A 299 -15.48 10.04 12.53
CA GLU A 299 -16.10 10.41 13.81
C GLU A 299 -15.14 10.19 14.98
N ILE A 300 -14.40 9.08 15.00
CA ILE A 300 -13.42 8.79 16.05
C ILE A 300 -12.34 9.89 16.08
N VAL A 301 -11.79 10.27 14.93
CA VAL A 301 -10.76 11.34 14.85
C VAL A 301 -11.29 12.68 15.35
N LYS A 302 -12.60 12.98 15.17
CA LYS A 302 -13.21 14.23 15.67
C LYS A 302 -13.46 14.20 17.17
N THR A 303 -13.78 13.03 17.74
CA THR A 303 -14.17 12.90 19.15
C THR A 303 -12.99 12.73 20.08
N VAL A 304 -11.93 12.05 19.65
CA VAL A 304 -10.69 11.88 20.43
C VAL A 304 -9.91 13.19 20.44
N LYS A 305 -9.62 13.69 21.64
CA LYS A 305 -8.95 14.99 21.82
C LYS A 305 -7.49 14.92 21.39
N MET A 306 -7.09 15.79 20.49
CA MET A 306 -5.67 15.94 20.15
C MET A 306 -4.87 16.54 21.32
N PRO A 307 -3.72 15.96 21.68
CA PRO A 307 -2.85 16.54 22.67
C PRO A 307 -2.21 17.85 22.15
N GLN A 308 -1.94 18.78 23.06
CA GLN A 308 -1.08 19.92 22.76
C GLN A 308 0.37 19.45 22.89
N VAL A 309 1.15 19.54 21.81
CA VAL A 309 2.56 19.08 21.72
C VAL A 309 3.46 20.27 21.42
#